data_05711450b2c341ee20867d1fea00522f
#
_entry.id   05711450b2c341ee20867d1fea00522f
#
_cell.length_a   1.000
_cell.length_b   1.000
_cell.length_c   1.000
_cell.angle_alpha   90.00
_cell.angle_beta   90.00
_cell.angle_gamma   90.00
#
_symmetry.space_group_name_H-M   'P 1'
#
loop_
_entity.id
_entity.type
_entity.pdbx_description
1 polymer ?
#
loop_
_entity_poly.entity_id
_entity_poly.type
_entity_poly.pdbx_seq_one_letter_code
_entity_poly.pdbx_strand_id
1 'polypeptide(L)'
;VDRHGPRPHIDDRATTPEDFATLHARFNFSIDVAASAENAKLPRFYTIEDDGLAQDWTGERVYCNPPYSSIEPWVEKAHGGGAEFVVLLLPANRTEQGWWQRWVEPFRRAGTLEVEFLPGRMRFLKPGQPVVKPNERPPFGCCLVILRAPHTGVHAPPAQPRLEDVISDIEGKAA
;
A
#
# COMPACT_ATOMS: atom_id res chain seq x y z
N VAL A 1 -25.81 -19.17 -12.83
CA VAL A 1 -25.87 -18.74 -11.42
C VAL A 1 -24.51 -18.16 -11.07
N ASP A 2 -24.44 -16.84 -11.10
CA ASP A 2 -23.21 -16.05 -10.91
C ASP A 2 -22.77 -16.16 -9.44
N ARG A 3 -21.74 -16.95 -9.16
CA ARG A 3 -21.20 -17.14 -7.80
C ARG A 3 -20.17 -16.09 -7.40
N HIS A 4 -20.00 -15.03 -8.18
CA HIS A 4 -18.99 -13.99 -7.99
C HIS A 4 -19.59 -12.58 -7.85
N GLY A 5 -20.68 -12.48 -7.10
CA GLY A 5 -21.14 -11.18 -6.61
C GLY A 5 -20.01 -10.50 -5.80
N PRO A 6 -19.96 -9.15 -5.73
CA PRO A 6 -18.95 -8.43 -4.96
C PRO A 6 -18.96 -8.96 -3.54
N ARG A 7 -17.80 -9.33 -3.02
CA ARG A 7 -17.60 -9.70 -1.61
C ARG A 7 -17.27 -8.44 -0.82
N PRO A 8 -18.26 -7.64 -0.39
CA PRO A 8 -18.04 -6.30 0.15
C PRO A 8 -17.23 -6.28 1.46
N HIS A 9 -16.98 -7.42 2.09
CA HIS A 9 -16.33 -7.50 3.40
C HIS A 9 -14.87 -7.95 3.38
N ILE A 10 -14.28 -8.25 2.22
CA ILE A 10 -12.87 -8.67 2.15
C ILE A 10 -11.94 -7.46 2.19
N ASP A 11 -12.35 -6.37 1.57
CA ASP A 11 -11.55 -5.15 1.43
C ASP A 11 -11.79 -4.14 2.55
N ASP A 12 -12.89 -4.26 3.30
CA ASP A 12 -13.21 -3.36 4.41
C ASP A 12 -12.56 -3.84 5.71
N ARG A 13 -11.24 -3.85 5.74
CA ARG A 13 -10.43 -4.23 6.89
C ARG A 13 -9.66 -3.03 7.42
N ALA A 14 -10.05 -2.56 8.60
CA ALA A 14 -9.43 -1.43 9.23
C ALA A 14 -8.20 -1.84 10.05
N THR A 15 -7.11 -1.09 9.95
CA THR A 15 -5.97 -1.15 10.87
C THR A 15 -6.45 -0.93 12.30
N THR A 16 -5.87 -1.64 13.28
CA THR A 16 -6.23 -1.42 14.68
C THR A 16 -5.82 -0.01 15.13
N PRO A 17 -6.50 0.58 16.13
CA PRO A 17 -6.12 1.88 16.67
C PRO A 17 -4.68 1.93 17.17
N GLU A 18 -4.21 0.87 17.79
CA GLU A 18 -2.85 0.76 18.35
C GLU A 18 -1.78 0.73 17.26
N ASP A 19 -2.00 -0.09 16.22
CA ASP A 19 -1.08 -0.18 15.08
C ASP A 19 -1.03 1.14 14.32
N PHE A 20 -2.20 1.76 14.10
CA PHE A 20 -2.26 3.08 13.47
C PHE A 20 -1.58 4.16 14.29
N ALA A 21 -1.80 4.18 15.63
CA ALA A 21 -1.16 5.16 16.51
C ALA A 21 0.37 5.09 16.44
N THR A 22 0.93 3.88 16.36
CA THR A 22 2.36 3.65 16.18
C THR A 22 2.87 4.22 14.86
N LEU A 23 2.17 3.99 13.76
CA LEU A 23 2.51 4.55 12.45
C LEU A 23 2.35 6.07 12.44
N HIS A 24 1.26 6.58 13.01
CA HIS A 24 0.98 8.01 13.05
C HIS A 24 2.00 8.78 13.90
N ALA A 25 2.46 8.22 15.01
CA ALA A 25 3.53 8.80 15.82
C ALA A 25 4.84 8.96 15.03
N ARG A 26 5.12 8.04 14.11
CA ARG A 26 6.32 8.07 13.27
C ARG A 26 6.17 9.02 12.07
N PHE A 27 5.04 9.00 11.40
CA PHE A 27 4.85 9.67 10.11
C PHE A 27 4.06 10.98 10.20
N ASN A 28 3.29 11.20 11.26
CA ASN A 28 2.45 12.38 11.43
C ASN A 28 1.54 12.63 10.22
N PHE A 29 0.76 11.65 9.82
CA PHE A 29 -0.13 11.71 8.66
C PHE A 29 -1.11 12.87 8.73
N SER A 30 -1.42 13.47 7.58
CA SER A 30 -2.42 14.54 7.46
C SER A 30 -3.76 14.07 6.92
N ILE A 31 -3.80 12.94 6.19
CA ILE A 31 -5.00 12.43 5.54
C ILE A 31 -4.97 10.90 5.41
N ASP A 32 -6.16 10.27 5.54
CA ASP A 32 -6.43 8.87 5.23
C ASP A 32 -7.23 8.81 3.91
N VAL A 33 -6.62 8.33 2.84
CA VAL A 33 -7.19 8.45 1.49
C VAL A 33 -8.05 7.25 1.04
N ALA A 34 -8.10 6.19 1.85
CA ALA A 34 -8.83 4.97 1.54
C ALA A 34 -9.62 4.48 2.76
N ALA A 35 -10.58 5.26 3.20
CA ALA A 35 -11.34 5.03 4.43
C ALA A 35 -12.84 4.87 4.17
N SER A 36 -13.56 4.46 5.19
CA SER A 36 -15.00 4.69 5.36
C SER A 36 -15.24 5.61 6.56
N ALA A 37 -16.44 6.13 6.69
CA ALA A 37 -16.80 6.96 7.85
C ALA A 37 -16.60 6.21 9.19
N GLU A 38 -16.78 4.89 9.19
CA GLU A 38 -16.69 4.03 10.37
C GLU A 38 -15.25 3.65 10.71
N ASN A 39 -14.35 3.58 9.71
CA ASN A 39 -12.98 3.07 9.88
C ASN A 39 -11.88 4.12 9.74
N ALA A 40 -12.22 5.35 9.37
CA ALA A 40 -11.27 6.44 9.18
C ALA A 40 -10.34 6.63 10.39
N LYS A 41 -9.06 6.80 10.12
CA LYS A 41 -8.02 6.92 11.15
C LYS A 41 -7.68 8.35 11.51
N LEU A 42 -8.06 9.29 10.65
CA LEU A 42 -7.78 10.71 10.78
C LEU A 42 -9.05 11.54 10.62
N PRO A 43 -9.11 12.77 11.15
CA PRO A 43 -10.24 13.67 10.93
C PRO A 43 -10.45 14.02 9.45
N ARG A 44 -9.37 14.04 8.66
CA ARG A 44 -9.42 14.22 7.20
C ARG A 44 -9.25 12.87 6.53
N PHE A 45 -10.22 12.50 5.73
CA PHE A 45 -10.22 11.23 5.01
C PHE A 45 -11.07 11.32 3.74
N TYR A 46 -10.83 10.37 2.83
CA TYR A 46 -11.67 10.15 1.66
C TYR A 46 -12.36 8.79 1.75
N THR A 47 -13.65 8.80 1.43
CA THR A 47 -14.48 7.59 1.32
C THR A 47 -14.55 7.10 -0.13
N ILE A 48 -15.26 5.99 -0.35
CA ILE A 48 -15.51 5.49 -1.71
C ILE A 48 -16.35 6.49 -2.52
N GLU A 49 -17.25 7.22 -1.88
CA GLU A 49 -18.08 8.25 -2.51
C GLU A 49 -17.25 9.48 -2.92
N ASP A 50 -16.20 9.80 -2.17
CA ASP A 50 -15.27 10.88 -2.49
C ASP A 50 -14.32 10.53 -3.63
N ASP A 51 -14.13 9.23 -3.91
CA ASP A 51 -13.13 8.72 -4.83
C ASP A 51 -11.71 9.25 -4.54
N GLY A 52 -11.06 8.67 -3.53
CA GLY A 52 -9.71 9.09 -3.10
C GLY A 52 -8.67 9.07 -4.21
N LEU A 53 -8.86 8.23 -5.25
CA LEU A 53 -7.98 8.18 -6.42
C LEU A 53 -8.14 9.41 -7.33
N ALA A 54 -9.32 10.02 -7.37
CA ALA A 54 -9.58 11.24 -8.15
C ALA A 54 -9.16 12.52 -7.41
N GLN A 55 -8.92 12.45 -6.09
CA GLN A 55 -8.59 13.62 -5.28
C GLN A 55 -7.12 14.05 -5.45
N ASP A 56 -6.84 15.32 -5.17
CA ASP A 56 -5.48 15.85 -5.13
C ASP A 56 -4.82 15.52 -3.78
N TRP A 57 -3.63 14.95 -3.83
CA TRP A 57 -2.81 14.64 -2.65
C TRP A 57 -1.61 15.58 -2.49
N THR A 58 -1.53 16.65 -3.29
CA THR A 58 -0.40 17.57 -3.29
C THR A 58 -0.15 18.16 -1.90
N GLY A 59 1.10 18.03 -1.42
CA GLY A 59 1.53 18.52 -0.11
C GLY A 59 1.04 17.74 1.10
N GLU A 60 0.27 16.65 0.89
CA GLU A 60 -0.25 15.84 1.99
C GLU A 60 0.76 14.79 2.47
N ARG A 61 0.65 14.44 3.74
CA ARG A 61 1.31 13.28 4.35
C ARG A 61 0.30 12.15 4.42
N VAL A 62 0.34 11.30 3.40
CA VAL A 62 -0.75 10.36 3.10
C VAL A 62 -0.58 9.02 3.81
N TYR A 63 -1.62 8.59 4.51
CA TYR A 63 -1.84 7.21 4.90
C TYR A 63 -2.81 6.54 3.93
N CYS A 64 -2.47 5.33 3.47
CA CYS A 64 -3.33 4.55 2.57
C CYS A 64 -3.29 3.06 2.94
N ASN A 65 -4.43 2.53 3.37
CA ASN A 65 -4.68 1.09 3.48
C ASN A 65 -5.71 0.73 2.40
N PRO A 66 -5.28 0.47 1.14
CA PRO A 66 -6.19 0.32 0.02
C PRO A 66 -6.95 -1.00 0.06
N PRO A 67 -8.05 -1.13 -0.70
CA PRO A 67 -8.69 -2.42 -0.91
C PRO A 67 -7.71 -3.40 -1.57
N TYR A 68 -7.46 -4.55 -0.93
CA TYR A 68 -6.47 -5.52 -1.40
C TYR A 68 -6.90 -6.30 -2.64
N SER A 69 -8.16 -6.18 -3.06
CA SER A 69 -8.65 -6.66 -4.36
C SER A 69 -8.21 -5.79 -5.53
N SER A 70 -7.85 -4.51 -5.29
CA SER A 70 -7.51 -3.53 -6.32
C SER A 70 -6.41 -2.58 -5.86
N ILE A 71 -5.20 -3.09 -5.66
CA ILE A 71 -4.05 -2.34 -5.13
C ILE A 71 -3.42 -1.42 -6.18
N GLU A 72 -3.29 -1.87 -7.43
CA GLU A 72 -2.49 -1.21 -8.47
C GLU A 72 -2.81 0.29 -8.65
N PRO A 73 -4.08 0.73 -8.76
CA PRO A 73 -4.40 2.14 -8.95
C PRO A 73 -3.90 3.04 -7.80
N TRP A 74 -3.87 2.51 -6.57
CA TRP A 74 -3.42 3.26 -5.40
C TRP A 74 -1.91 3.45 -5.38
N VAL A 75 -1.16 2.41 -5.77
CA VAL A 75 0.30 2.49 -5.88
C VAL A 75 0.69 3.41 -7.02
N GLU A 76 0.04 3.31 -8.18
CA GLU A 76 0.22 4.21 -9.33
C GLU A 76 -0.06 5.67 -8.94
N LYS A 77 -1.18 5.94 -8.28
CA LYS A 77 -1.55 7.27 -7.77
C LYS A 77 -0.49 7.84 -6.81
N ALA A 78 0.09 7.00 -5.96
CA ALA A 78 1.13 7.42 -5.03
C ALA A 78 2.37 7.97 -5.74
N HIS A 79 2.73 7.44 -6.91
CA HIS A 79 3.84 7.97 -7.72
C HIS A 79 3.52 9.34 -8.34
N GLY A 80 2.28 9.56 -8.77
CA GLY A 80 1.86 10.78 -9.49
C GLY A 80 1.28 11.88 -8.63
N GLY A 81 1.09 11.66 -7.34
CA GLY A 81 0.22 12.48 -6.51
C GLY A 81 0.76 13.81 -6.00
N GLY A 82 2.05 14.12 -6.13
CA GLY A 82 2.65 15.36 -5.59
C GLY A 82 2.63 15.47 -4.06
N ALA A 83 2.29 14.40 -3.35
CA ALA A 83 2.28 14.35 -1.89
C ALA A 83 3.68 14.62 -1.31
N GLU A 84 3.75 15.12 -0.08
CA GLU A 84 5.01 15.21 0.67
C GLU A 84 5.60 13.81 0.86
N PHE A 85 4.76 12.86 1.26
CA PHE A 85 5.01 11.43 1.18
C PHE A 85 3.71 10.63 1.19
N VAL A 86 3.81 9.39 0.73
CA VAL A 86 2.73 8.40 0.80
C VAL A 86 3.25 7.15 1.49
N VAL A 87 2.50 6.64 2.46
CA VAL A 87 2.72 5.34 3.10
C VAL A 87 1.54 4.44 2.80
N LEU A 88 1.78 3.39 2.01
CA LEU A 88 0.79 2.36 1.73
C LEU A 88 1.05 1.14 2.62
N LEU A 89 0.01 0.66 3.30
CA LEU A 89 0.02 -0.59 4.04
C LEU A 89 -0.48 -1.71 3.14
N LEU A 90 0.42 -2.62 2.75
CA LEU A 90 0.16 -3.63 1.72
C LEU A 90 0.46 -5.05 2.21
N PRO A 91 -0.17 -6.09 1.60
CA PRO A 91 0.19 -7.47 1.86
C PRO A 91 1.59 -7.77 1.29
N ALA A 92 2.45 -8.40 2.12
CA ALA A 92 3.84 -8.67 1.78
C ALA A 92 4.05 -9.95 0.95
N ASN A 93 2.98 -10.70 0.67
CA ASN A 93 3.02 -11.98 -0.05
C ASN A 93 2.55 -11.88 -1.51
N ARG A 94 2.63 -10.72 -2.14
CA ARG A 94 2.17 -10.48 -3.52
C ARG A 94 3.24 -9.84 -4.39
N THR A 95 4.49 -10.13 -4.09
CA THR A 95 5.65 -9.53 -4.78
C THR A 95 5.80 -10.02 -6.23
N GLU A 96 5.22 -11.16 -6.58
CA GLU A 96 5.18 -11.72 -7.93
C GLU A 96 4.13 -11.05 -8.83
N GLN A 97 3.19 -10.31 -8.26
CA GLN A 97 2.10 -9.70 -9.03
C GLN A 97 2.57 -8.54 -9.89
N GLY A 98 1.87 -8.33 -11.03
CA GLY A 98 2.23 -7.33 -12.03
C GLY A 98 2.34 -5.91 -11.46
N TRP A 99 1.45 -5.51 -10.57
CA TRP A 99 1.50 -4.20 -9.93
C TRP A 99 2.76 -3.99 -9.07
N TRP A 100 3.21 -5.04 -8.35
CA TRP A 100 4.45 -4.96 -7.58
C TRP A 100 5.66 -4.82 -8.51
N GLN A 101 5.71 -5.68 -9.53
CA GLN A 101 6.82 -5.69 -10.49
C GLN A 101 6.88 -4.42 -11.36
N ARG A 102 5.76 -3.73 -11.53
CA ARG A 102 5.70 -2.47 -12.30
C ARG A 102 5.96 -1.24 -11.45
N TRP A 103 5.34 -1.15 -10.27
CA TRP A 103 5.26 0.09 -9.50
C TRP A 103 6.06 0.08 -8.19
N VAL A 104 6.53 -1.06 -7.70
CA VAL A 104 7.29 -1.14 -6.45
C VAL A 104 8.74 -1.54 -6.71
N GLU A 105 8.97 -2.72 -7.28
CA GLU A 105 10.30 -3.32 -7.37
C GLU A 105 11.32 -2.48 -8.14
N PRO A 106 11.00 -1.85 -9.31
CA PRO A 106 11.97 -1.03 -10.02
C PRO A 106 12.41 0.20 -9.24
N PHE A 107 11.46 0.83 -8.55
CA PHE A 107 11.73 2.03 -7.74
C PHE A 107 12.46 1.69 -6.44
N ARG A 108 12.14 0.55 -5.82
CA ARG A 108 12.88 0.03 -4.67
C ARG A 108 14.34 -0.24 -5.03
N ARG A 109 14.61 -0.89 -6.17
CA ARG A 109 15.97 -1.14 -6.66
C ARG A 109 16.73 0.14 -6.99
N ALA A 110 16.04 1.14 -7.53
CA ALA A 110 16.60 2.46 -7.81
C ALA A 110 16.85 3.30 -6.54
N GLY A 111 16.38 2.86 -5.37
CA GLY A 111 16.51 3.60 -4.12
C GLY A 111 15.58 4.81 -4.01
N THR A 112 14.54 4.89 -4.85
CA THR A 112 13.57 5.98 -4.87
C THR A 112 12.26 5.64 -4.16
N LEU A 113 12.12 4.41 -3.67
CA LEU A 113 11.00 3.91 -2.90
C LEU A 113 11.53 2.99 -1.81
N GLU A 114 10.99 3.13 -0.60
CA GLU A 114 11.34 2.25 0.52
C GLU A 114 10.27 1.18 0.70
N VAL A 115 10.69 -0.06 1.01
CA VAL A 115 9.81 -1.14 1.46
C VAL A 115 10.27 -1.60 2.82
N GLU A 116 9.38 -1.51 3.80
CA GLU A 116 9.62 -1.98 5.17
C GLU A 116 8.69 -3.15 5.48
N PHE A 117 9.25 -4.33 5.69
CA PHE A 117 8.48 -5.50 6.11
C PHE A 117 8.20 -5.44 7.60
N LEU A 118 6.92 -5.51 7.97
CA LEU A 118 6.51 -5.45 9.36
C LEU A 118 6.68 -6.81 10.06
N PRO A 119 7.16 -6.82 11.31
CA PRO A 119 7.30 -8.07 12.05
C PRO A 119 5.94 -8.65 12.42
N GLY A 120 5.83 -9.98 12.34
CA GLY A 120 4.61 -10.70 12.67
C GLY A 120 3.49 -10.53 11.64
N ARG A 121 2.26 -10.74 12.08
CA ARG A 121 1.06 -10.56 11.27
C ARG A 121 0.18 -9.51 11.92
N MET A 122 -0.04 -8.41 11.22
CA MET A 122 -0.97 -7.38 11.65
C MET A 122 -2.39 -7.95 11.79
N ARG A 123 -3.13 -7.39 12.73
CA ARG A 123 -4.55 -7.70 12.90
C ARG A 123 -5.37 -6.59 12.29
N PHE A 124 -6.48 -6.95 11.68
CA PHE A 124 -7.40 -5.99 11.10
C PHE A 124 -8.78 -6.14 11.73
N LEU A 125 -9.42 -5.02 11.97
CA LEU A 125 -10.82 -4.97 12.38
C LEU A 125 -11.70 -5.24 11.16
N LYS A 126 -12.74 -6.03 11.35
CA LYS A 126 -13.80 -6.22 10.35
C LYS A 126 -14.94 -5.24 10.61
N PRO A 127 -15.74 -4.89 9.60
CA PRO A 127 -16.93 -4.06 9.79
C PRO A 127 -17.81 -4.60 10.92
N GLY A 128 -18.22 -3.70 11.82
CA GLY A 128 -19.07 -4.06 12.96
C GLY A 128 -18.40 -4.88 14.07
N GLN A 129 -17.08 -5.15 13.99
CA GLN A 129 -16.32 -5.84 15.03
C GLN A 129 -15.31 -4.87 15.68
N PRO A 130 -15.59 -4.34 16.86
CA PRO A 130 -14.69 -3.40 17.53
C PRO A 130 -13.44 -4.07 18.13
N VAL A 131 -13.40 -5.39 18.21
CA VAL A 131 -12.30 -6.16 18.82
C VAL A 131 -11.89 -7.30 17.90
N VAL A 132 -10.57 -7.42 17.68
CA VAL A 132 -9.99 -8.54 16.94
C VAL A 132 -9.96 -9.77 17.84
N LYS A 133 -10.53 -10.89 17.38
CA LYS A 133 -10.44 -12.16 18.10
C LYS A 133 -8.98 -12.64 18.16
N PRO A 134 -8.54 -13.29 19.24
CA PRO A 134 -7.14 -13.70 19.41
C PRO A 134 -6.55 -14.52 18.26
N ASN A 135 -7.37 -15.31 17.57
CA ASN A 135 -6.97 -16.20 16.49
C ASN A 135 -7.25 -15.64 15.07
N GLU A 136 -7.81 -14.43 14.95
CA GLU A 136 -8.08 -13.79 13.67
C GLU A 136 -6.85 -13.01 13.19
N ARG A 137 -5.98 -13.70 12.47
CA ARG A 137 -4.87 -13.07 11.76
C ARG A 137 -4.99 -13.36 10.27
N PRO A 138 -4.65 -12.41 9.41
CA PRO A 138 -4.57 -12.71 7.97
C PRO A 138 -3.49 -13.78 7.73
N PRO A 139 -3.61 -14.59 6.67
CA PRO A 139 -2.62 -15.61 6.33
C PRO A 139 -1.32 -15.05 5.77
N PHE A 140 -1.13 -13.73 5.79
CA PHE A 140 0.02 -13.02 5.23
C PHE A 140 0.55 -11.97 6.20
N GLY A 141 1.84 -11.64 6.05
CA GLY A 141 2.44 -10.45 6.66
C GLY A 141 2.13 -9.19 5.86
N CYS A 142 2.42 -8.04 6.44
CA CYS A 142 2.27 -6.74 5.78
C CYS A 142 3.61 -6.04 5.61
N CYS A 143 3.65 -5.11 4.66
CA CYS A 143 4.76 -4.20 4.49
C CYS A 143 4.24 -2.76 4.32
N LEU A 144 5.11 -1.82 4.60
CA LEU A 144 4.92 -0.41 4.24
C LEU A 144 5.66 -0.15 2.94
N VAL A 145 4.97 0.42 1.98
CA VAL A 145 5.58 0.99 0.77
C VAL A 145 5.56 2.50 0.94
N ILE A 146 6.75 3.11 0.98
CA ILE A 146 6.94 4.51 1.36
C ILE A 146 7.54 5.27 0.17
N LEU A 147 6.81 6.25 -0.33
CA LEU A 147 7.24 7.18 -1.37
C LEU A 147 7.36 8.57 -0.75
N ARG A 148 8.52 9.23 -0.94
CA ARG A 148 8.77 10.60 -0.44
C ARG A 148 9.02 11.55 -1.59
N ALA A 149 8.67 12.82 -1.45
CA ALA A 149 9.11 13.85 -2.39
C ALA A 149 10.65 13.89 -2.45
N PRO A 150 11.26 14.13 -3.60
CA PRO A 150 10.70 14.47 -4.91
C PRO A 150 10.20 13.28 -5.75
N HIS A 151 10.26 12.05 -5.23
CA HIS A 151 9.97 10.82 -5.98
C HIS A 151 8.48 10.62 -6.27
N THR A 152 7.60 11.34 -5.57
CA THR A 152 6.16 11.36 -5.81
C THR A 152 5.75 12.00 -7.16
N GLY A 153 6.68 12.47 -7.97
CA GLY A 153 6.40 13.02 -9.31
C GLY A 153 6.85 12.10 -10.45
N VAL A 154 7.27 10.87 -10.17
CA VAL A 154 7.75 9.94 -11.18
C VAL A 154 6.58 9.16 -11.79
N HIS A 155 6.28 9.42 -13.06
CA HIS A 155 5.15 8.83 -13.78
C HIS A 155 5.45 7.53 -14.52
N ALA A 156 6.71 7.25 -14.81
CA ALA A 156 7.11 6.04 -15.53
C ALA A 156 8.07 5.20 -14.67
N PRO A 157 7.82 3.91 -14.52
CA PRO A 157 8.76 3.04 -13.84
C PRO A 157 10.08 2.96 -14.60
N PRO A 158 11.22 2.90 -13.90
CA PRO A 158 12.49 2.61 -14.56
C PRO A 158 12.41 1.26 -15.27
N ALA A 159 13.15 1.15 -16.39
CA ALA A 159 13.17 -0.08 -17.15
C ALA A 159 13.63 -1.26 -16.29
N GLN A 160 12.87 -2.34 -16.30
CA GLN A 160 13.26 -3.58 -15.62
C GLN A 160 14.19 -4.38 -16.52
N PRO A 161 15.32 -4.87 -16.00
CA PRO A 161 16.08 -5.91 -16.69
C PRO A 161 15.21 -7.16 -16.82
N ARG A 162 15.21 -7.79 -17.98
CA ARG A 162 14.55 -9.09 -18.16
C ARG A 162 15.29 -10.13 -17.32
N LEU A 163 14.59 -11.20 -16.94
CA LEU A 163 15.20 -12.29 -16.20
C LEU A 163 16.43 -12.86 -16.91
N GLU A 164 16.39 -12.92 -18.23
CA GLU A 164 17.46 -13.33 -19.12
C GLU A 164 18.73 -12.46 -18.95
N ASP A 165 18.54 -11.12 -18.85
CA ASP A 165 19.63 -10.18 -18.65
C ASP A 165 20.27 -10.34 -17.27
N VAL A 166 19.46 -10.64 -16.24
CA VAL A 166 19.93 -10.87 -14.86
C VAL A 166 20.72 -12.18 -14.78
N ILE A 167 20.27 -13.24 -15.45
CA ILE A 167 20.95 -14.54 -15.49
C ILE A 167 22.30 -14.40 -16.22
N SER A 168 22.32 -13.73 -17.36
CA SER A 168 23.55 -13.47 -18.13
C SER A 168 24.59 -12.71 -17.33
N ASP A 169 24.16 -11.74 -16.50
CA ASP A 169 25.06 -10.93 -15.65
C ASP A 169 25.66 -11.76 -14.50
N ILE A 170 24.92 -12.74 -14.00
CA ILE A 170 25.39 -13.68 -12.96
C ILE A 170 26.40 -14.68 -13.55
N GLU A 171 26.11 -15.23 -14.74
CA GLU A 171 26.99 -16.17 -15.42
C GLU A 171 28.29 -15.49 -15.91
N GLY A 172 28.21 -14.24 -16.40
CA GLY A 172 29.36 -13.44 -16.83
C GLY A 172 30.32 -13.02 -15.70
N LYS A 173 29.85 -12.98 -14.45
CA LYS A 173 30.69 -12.68 -13.27
C LYS A 173 31.31 -13.95 -12.63
N ALA A 174 30.90 -15.11 -13.06
CA ALA A 174 31.45 -16.40 -12.57
C ALA A 174 32.57 -17.00 -13.46
N ALA A 175 32.91 -16.31 -14.55
CA ALA A 175 34.02 -16.64 -15.45
C ALA A 175 35.19 -15.66 -15.25
#